data_72f168c9fdfd04abe510cf28a26a3e8a
#
_entry.id   72f168c9fdfd04abe510cf28a26a3e8a
#
_cell.length_a   1.000
_cell.length_b   1.000
_cell.length_c   1.000
_cell.angle_alpha   90.00
_cell.angle_beta   90.00
_cell.angle_gamma   90.00
#
_symmetry.space_group_name_H-M   'P 1'
#
loop_
_entity.id
_entity.type
_entity.pdbx_description
1 polymer ?
#
loop_
_entity_poly.entity_id
_entity_poly.type
_entity_poly.pdbx_seq_one_letter_code
_entity_poly.pdbx_strand_id
1 'polypeptide(L)'
;VGPGPNDVGSSRGHIMDAVKASLKRLNTDYIDLYQIHAQDEMTPVEETVRALDDLVRQGYVRYVGVSNWAAWRIMHALGIADRHGWTRFSTLQAYYTIAGRDLERELVPAITEAKMGLMVWSPLAGGLLSGKFDRDGNGPDGARRKEFDFPPVNRDRAFDAVDVMREIGEAKGVSVARIALAWLLHQKHGMSVIIGA
;
A
#
# COMPACT_ATOMS: atom_id res chain seq x y z
N VAL A 1 -6.13 -14.03 6.91
CA VAL A 1 -6.01 -14.03 8.38
C VAL A 1 -7.24 -14.71 8.95
N GLY A 2 -7.05 -15.82 9.63
CA GLY A 2 -8.09 -16.63 10.23
C GLY A 2 -7.89 -16.81 11.75
N PRO A 3 -8.77 -17.54 12.43
CA PRO A 3 -8.73 -17.71 13.88
C PRO A 3 -7.75 -18.81 14.35
N GLY A 4 -7.21 -19.61 13.45
CA GLY A 4 -6.29 -20.69 13.78
C GLY A 4 -4.88 -20.21 14.11
N PRO A 5 -4.11 -21.00 14.87
CA PRO A 5 -2.76 -20.60 15.30
C PRO A 5 -1.77 -20.40 14.13
N ASN A 6 -2.04 -21.02 12.98
CA ASN A 6 -1.21 -20.91 11.78
C ASN A 6 -1.87 -20.06 10.69
N ASP A 7 -2.96 -19.36 10.97
CA ASP A 7 -3.72 -18.57 10.01
C ASP A 7 -3.27 -17.10 9.97
N VAL A 8 -2.08 -16.81 10.49
CA VAL A 8 -1.50 -15.47 10.57
C VAL A 8 -0.01 -15.51 10.18
N GLY A 9 0.55 -14.32 9.90
CA GLY A 9 1.97 -14.17 9.58
C GLY A 9 2.30 -14.48 8.13
N SER A 10 3.59 -14.65 7.85
CA SER A 10 4.12 -14.90 6.51
C SER A 10 5.01 -16.15 6.43
N SER A 11 4.71 -17.14 7.29
CA SER A 11 5.34 -18.45 7.19
C SER A 11 5.00 -19.14 5.85
N ARG A 12 5.88 -20.01 5.41
CA ARG A 12 5.67 -20.78 4.18
C ARG A 12 4.33 -21.52 4.17
N GLY A 13 3.98 -22.20 5.27
CA GLY A 13 2.73 -22.94 5.37
C GLY A 13 1.52 -22.01 5.15
N HIS A 14 1.47 -20.91 5.89
CA HIS A 14 0.36 -19.95 5.77
C HIS A 14 0.29 -19.32 4.37
N ILE A 15 1.40 -18.94 3.76
CA ILE A 15 1.45 -18.38 2.40
C ILE A 15 0.86 -19.36 1.39
N MET A 16 1.26 -20.65 1.45
CA MET A 16 0.78 -21.68 0.52
C MET A 16 -0.74 -21.93 0.67
N ASP A 17 -1.25 -21.92 1.87
CA ASP A 17 -2.69 -22.11 2.12
C ASP A 17 -3.49 -20.84 1.75
N ALA A 18 -2.97 -19.68 2.07
CA ALA A 18 -3.60 -18.40 1.75
C ALA A 18 -3.73 -18.15 0.24
N VAL A 19 -2.70 -18.50 -0.56
CA VAL A 19 -2.77 -18.36 -2.03
C VAL A 19 -3.83 -19.28 -2.62
N LYS A 20 -3.91 -20.54 -2.18
CA LYS A 20 -4.95 -21.48 -2.64
C LYS A 20 -6.35 -21.00 -2.31
N ALA A 21 -6.53 -20.48 -1.09
CA ALA A 21 -7.80 -19.88 -0.69
C ALA A 21 -8.14 -18.63 -1.52
N SER A 22 -7.16 -17.82 -1.89
CA SER A 22 -7.34 -16.65 -2.76
C SER A 22 -7.71 -17.06 -4.18
N LEU A 23 -7.02 -18.03 -4.78
CA LEU A 23 -7.34 -18.57 -6.11
C LEU A 23 -8.78 -19.10 -6.17
N LYS A 24 -9.21 -19.82 -5.13
CA LYS A 24 -10.59 -20.32 -5.04
C LYS A 24 -11.61 -19.18 -4.94
N ARG A 25 -11.35 -18.13 -4.14
CA ARG A 25 -12.28 -16.98 -4.03
C ARG A 25 -12.33 -16.15 -5.30
N LEU A 26 -11.21 -16.01 -5.99
CA LEU A 26 -11.11 -15.27 -7.25
C LEU A 26 -11.62 -16.09 -8.46
N ASN A 27 -11.82 -17.40 -8.27
CA ASN A 27 -12.20 -18.34 -9.34
C ASN A 27 -11.24 -18.26 -10.54
N THR A 28 -9.94 -18.38 -10.26
CA THR A 28 -8.88 -18.31 -11.27
C THR A 28 -7.76 -19.28 -10.93
N ASP A 29 -6.95 -19.63 -11.91
CA ASP A 29 -5.81 -20.55 -11.75
C ASP A 29 -4.52 -19.83 -11.38
N TYR A 30 -4.45 -18.52 -11.54
CA TYR A 30 -3.29 -17.71 -11.18
C TYR A 30 -3.68 -16.32 -10.67
N ILE A 31 -2.76 -15.67 -9.96
CA ILE A 31 -2.88 -14.29 -9.48
C ILE A 31 -1.77 -13.47 -10.15
N ASP A 32 -2.12 -12.34 -10.75
CA ASP A 32 -1.13 -11.47 -11.39
C ASP A 32 -0.17 -10.86 -10.37
N LEU A 33 -0.69 -10.30 -9.28
CA LEU A 33 0.12 -9.71 -8.21
C LEU A 33 -0.36 -10.21 -6.85
N TYR A 34 0.52 -10.93 -6.15
CA TYR A 34 0.28 -11.40 -4.79
C TYR A 34 1.16 -10.63 -3.80
N GLN A 35 0.56 -10.06 -2.76
CA GLN A 35 1.26 -9.18 -1.84
C GLN A 35 1.18 -9.66 -0.40
N ILE A 36 2.30 -9.60 0.32
CA ILE A 36 2.33 -9.73 1.78
C ILE A 36 1.79 -8.42 2.36
N HIS A 37 0.68 -8.51 3.13
CA HIS A 37 -0.09 -7.35 3.57
C HIS A 37 0.65 -6.48 4.60
N ALA A 38 1.39 -7.11 5.49
CA ALA A 38 2.14 -6.43 6.54
C ALA A 38 3.43 -7.18 6.87
N GLN A 39 4.34 -6.50 7.54
CA GLN A 39 5.57 -7.08 8.07
C GLN A 39 5.22 -8.13 9.13
N ASP A 40 5.85 -9.30 9.05
CA ASP A 40 5.84 -10.33 10.08
C ASP A 40 7.23 -10.40 10.72
N GLU A 41 7.29 -10.19 12.02
CA GLU A 41 8.55 -10.18 12.78
C GLU A 41 8.94 -11.58 13.30
N MET A 42 8.00 -12.51 13.32
CA MET A 42 8.20 -13.86 13.84
C MET A 42 8.76 -14.82 12.80
N THR A 43 8.46 -14.58 11.52
CA THR A 43 8.95 -15.44 10.44
C THR A 43 10.24 -14.87 9.84
N PRO A 44 11.29 -15.67 9.69
CA PRO A 44 12.50 -15.27 8.96
C PRO A 44 12.15 -14.79 7.54
N VAL A 45 12.69 -13.64 7.15
CA VAL A 45 12.43 -13.04 5.83
C VAL A 45 12.78 -14.01 4.70
N GLU A 46 13.84 -14.79 4.85
CA GLU A 46 14.27 -15.79 3.87
C GLU A 46 13.18 -16.86 3.61
N GLU A 47 12.48 -17.33 4.64
CA GLU A 47 11.38 -18.28 4.49
C GLU A 47 10.23 -17.67 3.67
N THR A 48 9.86 -16.43 3.97
CA THR A 48 8.83 -15.70 3.24
C THR A 48 9.19 -15.51 1.77
N VAL A 49 10.41 -15.03 1.49
CA VAL A 49 10.90 -14.80 0.11
C VAL A 49 10.94 -16.09 -0.68
N ARG A 50 11.43 -17.17 -0.07
CA ARG A 50 11.45 -18.50 -0.71
C ARG A 50 10.06 -19.03 -1.02
N ALA A 51 9.12 -18.87 -0.08
CA ALA A 51 7.74 -19.29 -0.31
C ALA A 51 7.10 -18.56 -1.49
N LEU A 52 7.35 -17.25 -1.61
CA LEU A 52 6.87 -16.44 -2.73
C LEU A 52 7.51 -16.84 -4.07
N ASP A 53 8.81 -17.14 -4.09
CA ASP A 53 9.49 -17.67 -5.27
C ASP A 53 8.89 -19.02 -5.72
N ASP A 54 8.61 -19.91 -4.78
CA ASP A 54 7.97 -21.19 -5.08
C ASP A 54 6.57 -21.00 -5.70
N LEU A 55 5.80 -20.02 -5.26
CA LEU A 55 4.49 -19.70 -5.87
C LEU A 55 4.61 -19.21 -7.31
N VAL A 56 5.64 -18.42 -7.61
CA VAL A 56 5.92 -17.95 -8.97
C VAL A 56 6.37 -19.10 -9.84
N ARG A 57 7.31 -19.94 -9.37
CA ARG A 57 7.79 -21.12 -10.10
C ARG A 57 6.71 -22.17 -10.38
N GLN A 58 5.75 -22.29 -9.47
CA GLN A 58 4.58 -23.18 -9.63
C GLN A 58 3.50 -22.59 -10.54
N GLY A 59 3.63 -21.33 -10.94
CA GLY A 59 2.68 -20.64 -11.83
C GLY A 59 1.40 -20.12 -11.14
N TYR A 60 1.29 -20.25 -9.82
CA TYR A 60 0.15 -19.70 -9.06
C TYR A 60 0.14 -18.18 -9.01
N VAL A 61 1.32 -17.56 -9.10
CA VAL A 61 1.50 -16.12 -9.02
C VAL A 61 2.45 -15.65 -10.11
N ARG A 62 2.18 -14.48 -10.71
CA ARG A 62 3.06 -13.88 -11.72
C ARG A 62 4.08 -12.93 -11.11
N TYR A 63 3.62 -12.04 -10.25
CA TYR A 63 4.44 -11.04 -9.58
C TYR A 63 4.17 -11.04 -8.09
N VAL A 64 5.17 -10.70 -7.30
CA VAL A 64 5.06 -10.62 -5.85
C VAL A 64 5.38 -9.22 -5.37
N GLY A 65 4.76 -8.81 -4.28
CA GLY A 65 4.96 -7.52 -3.67
C GLY A 65 4.79 -7.54 -2.17
N VAL A 66 5.02 -6.41 -1.55
CA VAL A 66 4.86 -6.21 -0.11
C VAL A 66 4.06 -4.96 0.19
N SER A 67 3.45 -4.91 1.37
CA SER A 67 2.72 -3.75 1.86
C SER A 67 3.19 -3.39 3.25
N ASN A 68 3.38 -2.08 3.50
CA ASN A 68 3.72 -1.55 4.82
C ASN A 68 5.01 -2.12 5.45
N TRP A 69 5.98 -2.48 4.63
CA TRP A 69 7.31 -2.90 5.07
C TRP A 69 8.25 -1.71 5.20
N ALA A 70 9.16 -1.77 6.17
CA ALA A 70 10.25 -0.81 6.30
C ALA A 70 11.25 -0.94 5.14
N ALA A 71 11.88 0.18 4.73
CA ALA A 71 12.81 0.21 3.61
C ALA A 71 13.98 -0.77 3.79
N TRP A 72 14.59 -0.82 4.98
CA TRP A 72 15.68 -1.74 5.28
C TRP A 72 15.28 -3.22 5.09
N ARG A 73 14.03 -3.57 5.47
CA ARG A 73 13.53 -4.95 5.37
C ARG A 73 13.26 -5.34 3.92
N ILE A 74 12.76 -4.41 3.11
CA ILE A 74 12.62 -4.60 1.66
C ILE A 74 13.98 -4.87 1.04
N MET A 75 14.97 -4.02 1.31
CA MET A 75 16.32 -4.18 0.76
C MET A 75 17.00 -5.46 1.23
N HIS A 76 16.78 -5.86 2.49
CA HIS A 76 17.27 -7.14 3.03
C HIS A 76 16.65 -8.33 2.28
N ALA A 77 15.34 -8.33 2.07
CA ALA A 77 14.63 -9.37 1.34
C ALA A 77 15.09 -9.46 -0.13
N LEU A 78 15.29 -8.31 -0.79
CA LEU A 78 15.81 -8.26 -2.16
C LEU A 78 17.26 -8.80 -2.24
N GLY A 79 18.11 -8.49 -1.25
CA GLY A 79 19.46 -9.04 -1.16
C GLY A 79 19.48 -10.58 -1.00
N ILE A 80 18.50 -11.11 -0.25
CA ILE A 80 18.30 -12.57 -0.15
C ILE A 80 17.87 -13.14 -1.51
N ALA A 81 16.87 -12.53 -2.15
CA ALA A 81 16.38 -12.94 -3.45
C ALA A 81 17.50 -12.97 -4.50
N ASP A 82 18.33 -11.93 -4.57
CA ASP A 82 19.44 -11.81 -5.50
C ASP A 82 20.51 -12.90 -5.27
N ARG A 83 20.84 -13.16 -3.98
CA ARG A 83 21.83 -14.19 -3.62
C ARG A 83 21.42 -15.58 -4.07
N HIS A 84 20.13 -15.90 -4.00
CA HIS A 84 19.60 -17.22 -4.31
C HIS A 84 19.01 -17.35 -5.72
N GLY A 85 18.96 -16.26 -6.51
CA GLY A 85 18.29 -16.23 -7.81
C GLY A 85 16.78 -16.45 -7.70
N TRP A 86 16.18 -15.94 -6.62
CA TRP A 86 14.74 -15.99 -6.38
C TRP A 86 14.02 -14.76 -6.93
N THR A 87 12.71 -14.88 -7.03
CA THR A 87 11.83 -13.80 -7.49
C THR A 87 11.92 -12.58 -6.59
N ARG A 88 12.18 -11.41 -7.21
CA ARG A 88 12.23 -10.11 -6.52
C ARG A 88 10.84 -9.53 -6.35
N PHE A 89 10.65 -8.70 -5.34
CA PHE A 89 9.44 -7.88 -5.22
C PHE A 89 9.33 -6.90 -6.39
N SER A 90 8.14 -6.83 -6.99
CA SER A 90 7.83 -5.91 -8.08
C SER A 90 7.16 -4.62 -7.58
N THR A 91 6.49 -4.66 -6.43
CA THR A 91 5.72 -3.53 -5.90
C THR A 91 5.84 -3.39 -4.39
N LEU A 92 5.74 -2.13 -3.96
CA LEU A 92 5.41 -1.75 -2.58
C LEU A 92 4.01 -1.14 -2.56
N GLN A 93 3.14 -1.62 -1.68
CA GLN A 93 1.88 -0.94 -1.37
C GLN A 93 2.03 -0.18 -0.05
N ALA A 94 1.83 1.14 -0.05
CA ALA A 94 2.07 1.99 1.12
C ALA A 94 1.12 3.19 1.19
N TYR A 95 0.97 3.74 2.40
CA TYR A 95 0.27 4.99 2.62
C TYR A 95 1.06 6.17 2.07
N TYR A 96 0.42 6.99 1.25
CA TYR A 96 1.04 8.20 0.73
C TYR A 96 -0.03 9.23 0.35
N THR A 97 0.12 10.45 0.82
CA THR A 97 -0.77 11.58 0.50
C THR A 97 0.00 12.88 0.52
N ILE A 98 -0.59 13.95 0.01
CA ILE A 98 -0.02 15.30 0.11
C ILE A 98 0.23 15.74 1.57
N ALA A 99 -0.56 15.22 2.53
CA ALA A 99 -0.43 15.51 3.96
C ALA A 99 0.42 14.47 4.73
N GLY A 100 0.69 13.29 4.15
CA GLY A 100 1.45 12.19 4.75
C GLY A 100 2.58 11.76 3.84
N ARG A 101 3.75 12.40 3.95
CA ARG A 101 4.87 12.29 3.02
C ARG A 101 6.10 11.57 3.60
N ASP A 102 5.97 10.89 4.73
CA ASP A 102 7.10 10.21 5.40
C ASP A 102 7.77 9.14 4.54
N LEU A 103 7.00 8.54 3.64
CA LEU A 103 7.46 7.57 2.64
C LEU A 103 8.62 8.10 1.77
N GLU A 104 8.71 9.43 1.56
CA GLU A 104 9.73 10.05 0.72
C GLU A 104 11.15 9.99 1.31
N ARG A 105 11.28 9.77 2.63
CA ARG A 105 12.58 9.79 3.30
C ARG A 105 13.43 8.58 2.98
N GLU A 106 12.84 7.38 3.00
CA GLU A 106 13.57 6.13 2.83
C GLU A 106 12.92 5.19 1.81
N LEU A 107 11.59 5.02 1.87
CA LEU A 107 10.89 4.06 1.02
C LEU A 107 10.98 4.44 -0.47
N VAL A 108 10.73 5.71 -0.81
CA VAL A 108 10.82 6.16 -2.21
C VAL A 108 12.23 5.98 -2.77
N PRO A 109 13.31 6.43 -2.10
CA PRO A 109 14.66 6.13 -2.56
C PRO A 109 14.92 4.63 -2.74
N ALA A 110 14.55 3.81 -1.76
CA ALA A 110 14.79 2.37 -1.78
C ALA A 110 14.06 1.67 -2.94
N ILE A 111 12.75 1.94 -3.14
CA ILE A 111 12.00 1.32 -4.24
C ILE A 111 12.42 1.82 -5.61
N THR A 112 12.88 3.08 -5.70
CA THR A 112 13.41 3.64 -6.95
C THR A 112 14.70 2.92 -7.35
N GLU A 113 15.65 2.75 -6.42
CA GLU A 113 16.87 1.98 -6.63
C GLU A 113 16.57 0.53 -6.99
N ALA A 114 15.62 -0.09 -6.29
CA ALA A 114 15.18 -1.47 -6.53
C ALA A 114 14.32 -1.66 -7.78
N LYS A 115 13.94 -0.58 -8.48
CA LYS A 115 13.03 -0.58 -9.66
C LYS A 115 11.66 -1.20 -9.36
N MET A 116 11.14 -0.96 -8.17
CA MET A 116 9.81 -1.42 -7.75
C MET A 116 8.76 -0.34 -8.03
N GLY A 117 7.55 -0.75 -8.39
CA GLY A 117 6.39 0.13 -8.50
C GLY A 117 5.81 0.48 -7.12
N LEU A 118 5.19 1.66 -7.02
CA LEU A 118 4.47 2.09 -5.82
C LEU A 118 2.96 1.99 -6.05
N MET A 119 2.26 1.34 -5.12
CA MET A 119 0.80 1.34 -5.02
C MET A 119 0.39 2.13 -3.78
N VAL A 120 -0.48 3.12 -3.95
CA VAL A 120 -0.85 4.03 -2.86
C VAL A 120 -2.22 3.69 -2.33
N TRP A 121 -2.30 3.31 -1.06
CA TRP A 121 -3.58 3.14 -0.38
C TRP A 121 -3.98 4.39 0.41
N SER A 122 -5.30 4.57 0.62
CA SER A 122 -5.90 5.75 1.28
C SER A 122 -5.41 7.11 0.76
N PRO A 123 -5.41 7.35 -0.54
CA PRO A 123 -4.85 8.57 -1.15
C PRO A 123 -5.52 9.86 -0.68
N LEU A 124 -6.75 9.75 -0.16
CA LEU A 124 -7.52 10.86 0.42
C LEU A 124 -7.54 10.82 1.96
N ALA A 125 -6.65 10.08 2.60
CA ALA A 125 -6.57 9.98 4.07
C ALA A 125 -7.92 9.65 4.72
N GLY A 126 -8.58 8.58 4.26
CA GLY A 126 -9.91 8.19 4.75
C GLY A 126 -11.01 9.21 4.42
N GLY A 127 -10.79 10.05 3.42
CA GLY A 127 -11.70 11.09 2.96
C GLY A 127 -11.42 12.49 3.53
N LEU A 128 -10.43 12.66 4.42
CA LEU A 128 -10.08 13.97 4.99
C LEU A 128 -9.67 14.96 3.89
N LEU A 129 -8.86 14.51 2.94
CA LEU A 129 -8.36 15.32 1.83
C LEU A 129 -9.36 15.49 0.67
N SER A 130 -10.62 15.14 0.89
CA SER A 130 -11.68 15.44 -0.08
C SER A 130 -12.31 16.83 0.10
N GLY A 131 -11.99 17.53 1.19
CA GLY A 131 -12.55 18.85 1.54
C GLY A 131 -13.94 18.81 2.16
N LYS A 132 -14.48 17.61 2.50
CA LYS A 132 -15.83 17.45 3.08
C LYS A 132 -15.88 17.59 4.62
N PHE A 133 -14.72 17.70 5.26
CA PHE A 133 -14.62 17.93 6.70
C PHE A 133 -14.15 19.35 6.97
N ASP A 134 -14.60 19.94 8.09
CA ASP A 134 -14.05 21.17 8.65
C ASP A 134 -12.94 20.90 9.67
N ARG A 135 -12.29 21.96 10.17
CA ARG A 135 -11.20 21.85 11.16
C ARG A 135 -11.67 21.31 12.51
N ASP A 136 -12.94 21.48 12.85
CA ASP A 136 -13.56 20.96 14.09
C ASP A 136 -13.89 19.45 13.97
N GLY A 137 -13.73 18.87 12.78
CA GLY A 137 -13.98 17.46 12.50
C GLY A 137 -15.42 17.15 12.09
N ASN A 138 -16.26 18.19 11.88
CA ASN A 138 -17.59 17.99 11.36
C ASN A 138 -17.52 17.61 9.88
N GLY A 139 -18.41 16.72 9.46
CA GLY A 139 -18.48 16.23 8.08
C GLY A 139 -19.81 15.52 7.85
N PRO A 140 -20.08 15.04 6.65
CA PRO A 140 -21.32 14.36 6.30
C PRO A 140 -21.58 13.14 7.19
N ASP A 141 -22.86 12.86 7.47
CA ASP A 141 -23.25 11.67 8.19
C ASP A 141 -22.90 10.41 7.37
N GLY A 142 -22.51 9.32 8.04
CA GLY A 142 -22.03 8.10 7.40
C GLY A 142 -20.63 8.23 6.76
N ALA A 143 -19.94 9.36 6.92
CA ALA A 143 -18.57 9.48 6.44
C ALA A 143 -17.65 8.53 7.24
N ARG A 144 -16.96 7.62 6.53
CA ARG A 144 -16.12 6.57 7.12
C ARG A 144 -15.19 7.07 8.24
N ARG A 145 -14.61 8.26 8.11
CA ARG A 145 -13.67 8.79 9.09
C ARG A 145 -14.33 9.22 10.41
N LYS A 146 -15.64 9.42 10.45
CA LYS A 146 -16.39 9.63 11.71
C LYS A 146 -16.48 8.35 12.54
N GLU A 147 -16.57 7.20 11.87
CA GLU A 147 -16.68 5.88 12.49
C GLU A 147 -15.31 5.25 12.75
N PHE A 148 -14.36 5.51 11.87
CA PHE A 148 -13.02 4.92 11.90
C PHE A 148 -11.96 5.95 11.50
N ASP A 149 -11.36 6.61 12.50
CA ASP A 149 -10.33 7.65 12.31
C ASP A 149 -8.97 7.04 11.92
N PHE A 150 -8.91 6.52 10.70
CA PHE A 150 -7.72 5.90 10.11
C PHE A 150 -7.58 6.30 8.63
N PRO A 151 -6.35 6.45 8.11
CA PRO A 151 -5.05 6.38 8.77
C PRO A 151 -4.77 7.58 9.69
N PRO A 152 -3.78 7.50 10.61
CA PRO A 152 -3.33 8.64 11.40
C PRO A 152 -2.83 9.77 10.49
N VAL A 153 -3.24 10.99 10.77
CA VAL A 153 -2.87 12.17 9.97
C VAL A 153 -2.60 13.34 10.91
N ASN A 154 -1.56 14.11 10.62
CA ASN A 154 -1.43 15.44 11.21
C ASN A 154 -2.56 16.32 10.67
N ARG A 155 -3.56 16.60 11.51
CA ARG A 155 -4.80 17.29 11.11
C ARG A 155 -4.54 18.70 10.65
N ASP A 156 -3.73 19.48 11.35
CA ASP A 156 -3.44 20.87 10.99
C ASP A 156 -2.83 20.93 9.59
N ARG A 157 -1.79 20.13 9.36
CA ARG A 157 -1.14 20.01 8.05
C ARG A 157 -2.09 19.55 6.94
N ALA A 158 -3.01 18.63 7.27
CA ALA A 158 -3.99 18.15 6.31
C ALA A 158 -4.99 19.26 5.93
N PHE A 159 -5.48 20.03 6.90
CA PHE A 159 -6.40 21.13 6.63
C PHE A 159 -5.72 22.30 5.92
N ASP A 160 -4.46 22.62 6.23
CA ASP A 160 -3.70 23.62 5.48
C ASP A 160 -3.57 23.20 4.00
N ALA A 161 -3.29 21.91 3.74
CA ALA A 161 -3.26 21.39 2.37
C ALA A 161 -4.66 21.44 1.72
N VAL A 162 -5.74 21.12 2.45
CA VAL A 162 -7.11 21.20 1.95
C VAL A 162 -7.49 22.64 1.56
N ASP A 163 -7.11 23.64 2.35
CA ASP A 163 -7.41 25.04 2.06
C ASP A 163 -6.73 25.48 0.74
N VAL A 164 -5.45 25.18 0.55
CA VAL A 164 -4.73 25.44 -0.72
C VAL A 164 -5.37 24.68 -1.88
N MET A 165 -5.71 23.39 -1.68
CA MET A 165 -6.35 22.60 -2.73
C MET A 165 -7.75 23.12 -3.09
N ARG A 166 -8.46 23.75 -2.15
CA ARG A 166 -9.77 24.38 -2.39
C ARG A 166 -9.61 25.59 -3.29
N GLU A 167 -8.65 26.49 -3.00
CA GLU A 167 -8.35 27.65 -3.86
C GLU A 167 -7.99 27.23 -5.30
N ILE A 168 -7.13 26.22 -5.44
CA ILE A 168 -6.76 25.65 -6.76
C ILE A 168 -7.99 25.05 -7.45
N GLY A 169 -8.79 24.32 -6.71
CA GLY A 169 -9.99 23.65 -7.20
C GLY A 169 -11.02 24.63 -7.72
N GLU A 170 -11.29 25.71 -6.99
CA GLU A 170 -12.18 26.80 -7.39
C GLU A 170 -11.69 27.47 -8.67
N ALA A 171 -10.40 27.83 -8.73
CA ALA A 171 -9.81 28.45 -9.92
C ALA A 171 -9.87 27.56 -11.17
N LYS A 172 -9.90 26.24 -10.99
CA LYS A 172 -9.92 25.26 -12.10
C LYS A 172 -11.29 24.61 -12.34
N GLY A 173 -12.29 24.90 -11.51
CA GLY A 173 -13.62 24.26 -11.61
C GLY A 173 -13.59 22.75 -11.29
N VAL A 174 -12.74 22.31 -10.36
CA VAL A 174 -12.61 20.89 -9.99
C VAL A 174 -12.64 20.70 -8.46
N SER A 175 -12.98 19.49 -8.02
CA SER A 175 -13.06 19.19 -6.57
C SER A 175 -11.67 19.11 -5.90
N VAL A 176 -11.63 19.37 -4.59
CA VAL A 176 -10.44 19.16 -3.73
C VAL A 176 -9.88 17.75 -3.85
N ALA A 177 -10.75 16.73 -3.86
CA ALA A 177 -10.34 15.35 -4.04
C ALA A 177 -9.59 15.12 -5.37
N ARG A 178 -10.04 15.75 -6.46
CA ARG A 178 -9.38 15.68 -7.76
C ARG A 178 -7.98 16.30 -7.72
N ILE A 179 -7.79 17.41 -7.01
CA ILE A 179 -6.48 18.01 -6.83
C ILE A 179 -5.56 17.09 -6.02
N ALA A 180 -6.06 16.52 -4.91
CA ALA A 180 -5.29 15.58 -4.09
C ALA A 180 -4.81 14.35 -4.88
N LEU A 181 -5.68 13.76 -5.70
CA LEU A 181 -5.34 12.62 -6.56
C LEU A 181 -4.39 13.02 -7.69
N ALA A 182 -4.61 14.18 -8.33
CA ALA A 182 -3.73 14.69 -9.35
C ALA A 182 -2.32 14.93 -8.82
N TRP A 183 -2.18 15.46 -7.59
CA TRP A 183 -0.88 15.63 -6.96
C TRP A 183 -0.11 14.31 -6.85
N LEU A 184 -0.77 13.23 -6.41
CA LEU A 184 -0.16 11.90 -6.37
C LEU A 184 0.29 11.42 -7.76
N LEU A 185 -0.59 11.50 -8.74
CA LEU A 185 -0.32 11.02 -10.11
C LEU A 185 0.80 11.82 -10.82
N HIS A 186 1.13 13.03 -10.35
CA HIS A 186 2.24 13.83 -10.86
C HIS A 186 3.57 13.58 -10.15
N GLN A 187 3.62 12.69 -9.15
CA GLN A 187 4.88 12.31 -8.53
C GLN A 187 5.73 11.46 -9.49
N LYS A 188 7.05 11.63 -9.41
CA LYS A 188 8.00 11.00 -10.36
C LYS A 188 8.18 9.49 -10.18
N HIS A 189 7.58 8.89 -9.18
CA HIS A 189 7.86 7.51 -8.77
C HIS A 189 6.98 6.46 -9.43
N GLY A 190 6.36 6.74 -10.56
CA GLY A 190 5.48 5.78 -11.22
C GLY A 190 4.57 5.02 -10.24
N MET A 191 3.37 5.52 -9.99
CA MET A 191 2.51 4.92 -8.98
C MET A 191 1.13 4.55 -9.53
N SER A 192 0.51 3.57 -8.87
CA SER A 192 -0.90 3.24 -9.00
C SER A 192 -1.66 3.66 -7.74
N VAL A 193 -2.77 4.35 -7.90
CA VAL A 193 -3.58 4.85 -6.77
C VAL A 193 -4.75 3.91 -6.55
N ILE A 194 -4.89 3.42 -5.30
CA ILE A 194 -5.97 2.53 -4.90
C ILE A 194 -7.08 3.37 -4.28
N ILE A 195 -8.25 3.35 -4.89
CA ILE A 195 -9.45 4.03 -4.40
C ILE A 195 -10.56 3.02 -4.10
N GLY A 196 -11.42 3.34 -3.11
CA GLY A 196 -12.68 2.67 -2.88
C GLY A 196 -13.81 3.43 -3.59
N ALA A 197 -14.80 2.72 -4.09
CA ALA A 197 -16.02 3.26 -4.70
C ALA A 197 -17.24 2.91 -3.86
#